data_97dccc4c362ce0340e1bd29b214a1132
#
_entry.id   97dccc4c362ce0340e1bd29b214a1132
#
_cell.length_a   1.000
_cell.length_b   1.000
_cell.length_c   1.000
_cell.angle_alpha   90.00
_cell.angle_beta   90.00
_cell.angle_gamma   90.00
#
_symmetry.space_group_name_H-M   'P 1'
#
loop_
_entity.id
_entity.type
_entity.pdbx_description
1 polymer ?
#
loop_
_entity_poly.entity_id
_entity_poly.type
_entity_poly.pdbx_seq_one_letter_code
_entity_poly.pdbx_strand_id
1 'polypeptide(L)'
;MRSSIEQAKKEGCEILCGGVEGIERMEDRDGHYVEPTIIRVPKGTMPEVVKEETFAPILYIFTINDLDEALAMHNDVDQGLSSAIFTNSMRNAGRFLSPEGSDCGIANVNIGTSGAEIGGAFGGEKDTGGGRESGSDAWKAYMRRQTCTTNWSDEMPLAQGIEFG
;
A
#
# COMPACT_ATOMS: atom_id res chain seq x y z
N MET A 1 2.58 -10.83 16.02
CA MET A 1 1.16 -10.75 16.39
C MET A 1 0.93 -10.52 17.88
N ARG A 2 1.36 -11.42 18.81
CA ARG A 2 1.15 -11.23 20.27
C ARG A 2 1.67 -9.87 20.74
N SER A 3 2.91 -9.53 20.43
CA SER A 3 3.53 -8.24 20.78
C SER A 3 2.75 -7.02 20.25
N SER A 4 2.26 -7.10 19.01
CA SER A 4 1.48 -6.01 18.40
C SER A 4 0.12 -5.83 19.09
N ILE A 5 -0.55 -6.93 19.49
CA ILE A 5 -1.80 -6.88 20.24
C ILE A 5 -1.56 -6.27 21.64
N GLU A 6 -0.50 -6.67 22.32
CA GLU A 6 -0.14 -6.11 23.64
C GLU A 6 0.24 -4.62 23.54
N GLN A 7 0.95 -4.23 22.46
CA GLN A 7 1.28 -2.84 22.22
C GLN A 7 0.03 -2.01 21.92
N ALA A 8 -0.88 -2.53 21.10
CA ALA A 8 -2.16 -1.87 20.83
C ALA A 8 -2.96 -1.61 22.11
N LYS A 9 -3.01 -2.60 23.03
CA LYS A 9 -3.64 -2.42 24.35
C LYS A 9 -2.97 -1.31 25.17
N LYS A 10 -1.62 -1.25 25.20
CA LYS A 10 -0.87 -0.20 25.91
C LYS A 10 -1.12 1.19 25.32
N GLU A 11 -1.31 1.28 24.02
CA GLU A 11 -1.63 2.52 23.30
C GLU A 11 -3.13 2.88 23.35
N GLY A 12 -3.92 2.16 24.15
CA GLY A 12 -5.32 2.47 24.45
C GLY A 12 -6.33 1.89 23.48
N CYS A 13 -5.92 0.99 22.58
CA CYS A 13 -6.83 0.32 21.65
C CYS A 13 -7.68 -0.75 22.33
N GLU A 14 -8.90 -0.96 21.83
CA GLU A 14 -9.86 -1.96 22.32
C GLU A 14 -9.85 -3.19 21.42
N ILE A 15 -9.65 -4.37 22.00
CA ILE A 15 -9.75 -5.65 21.27
C ILE A 15 -11.22 -6.06 21.22
N LEU A 16 -11.78 -6.12 20.02
CA LEU A 16 -13.19 -6.48 19.80
C LEU A 16 -13.39 -7.99 19.66
N CYS A 17 -12.44 -8.69 19.06
CA CYS A 17 -12.43 -10.15 18.99
C CYS A 17 -11.02 -10.67 18.75
N GLY A 18 -10.80 -11.98 18.93
CA GLY A 18 -9.50 -12.63 18.78
C GLY A 18 -8.59 -12.33 19.97
N GLY A 19 -7.59 -11.50 19.74
CA GLY A 19 -6.65 -11.10 20.78
C GLY A 19 -5.63 -12.18 21.12
N VAL A 20 -5.00 -12.06 22.29
CA VAL A 20 -4.06 -13.05 22.81
C VAL A 20 -4.78 -14.36 23.10
N GLU A 21 -5.99 -14.29 23.63
CA GLU A 21 -6.85 -15.45 23.86
C GLU A 21 -7.18 -16.21 22.58
N GLY A 22 -7.28 -15.51 21.44
CA GLY A 22 -7.47 -16.13 20.11
C GLY A 22 -6.24 -16.88 19.60
N ILE A 23 -5.05 -16.50 20.04
CA ILE A 23 -3.82 -17.25 19.81
C ILE A 23 -3.80 -18.51 20.68
N GLU A 24 -4.06 -18.36 21.97
CA GLU A 24 -4.00 -19.44 22.95
C GLU A 24 -4.99 -20.57 22.66
N ARG A 25 -6.20 -20.23 22.17
CA ARG A 25 -7.19 -21.26 21.75
C ARG A 25 -6.74 -22.14 20.60
N MET A 26 -5.71 -21.76 19.88
CA MET A 26 -5.19 -22.48 18.71
C MET A 26 -3.87 -23.21 18.98
N GLU A 27 -3.27 -23.03 20.15
CA GLU A 27 -1.95 -23.61 20.50
C GLU A 27 -1.93 -25.14 20.50
N ASP A 28 -3.06 -25.79 20.76
CA ASP A 28 -3.17 -27.27 20.74
C ASP A 28 -3.22 -27.86 19.32
N ARG A 29 -3.25 -27.04 18.27
CA ARG A 29 -3.27 -27.48 16.88
C ARG A 29 -1.85 -27.70 16.37
N ASP A 30 -1.68 -28.74 15.58
CA ASP A 30 -0.40 -29.00 14.91
C ASP A 30 -0.20 -27.96 13.78
N GLY A 31 0.71 -27.00 14.00
CA GLY A 31 1.00 -25.88 13.10
C GLY A 31 0.87 -24.51 13.78
N HIS A 32 0.92 -23.43 12.98
CA HIS A 32 0.85 -22.04 13.44
C HIS A 32 -0.50 -21.41 13.09
N TYR A 33 -1.50 -21.69 13.89
CA TYR A 33 -2.85 -21.16 13.70
C TYR A 33 -3.16 -20.07 14.72
N VAL A 34 -3.89 -19.05 14.28
CA VAL A 34 -4.38 -17.95 15.14
C VAL A 34 -5.77 -17.55 14.68
N GLU A 35 -6.60 -17.09 15.60
CA GLU A 35 -7.87 -16.48 15.23
C GLU A 35 -7.64 -15.04 14.72
N PRO A 36 -8.45 -14.58 13.75
CA PRO A 36 -8.44 -13.18 13.33
C PRO A 36 -8.72 -12.25 14.51
N THR A 37 -8.00 -11.14 14.55
CA THR A 37 -8.13 -10.14 15.62
C THR A 37 -8.64 -8.83 15.03
N ILE A 38 -9.69 -8.25 15.64
CA ILE A 38 -10.21 -6.92 15.29
C ILE A 38 -9.95 -5.98 16.48
N ILE A 39 -9.33 -4.85 16.18
CA ILE A 39 -8.90 -3.85 17.14
C ILE A 39 -9.53 -2.51 16.78
N ARG A 40 -10.27 -1.90 17.72
CA ARG A 40 -10.78 -0.54 17.59
C ARG A 40 -9.74 0.43 18.12
N VAL A 41 -9.38 1.39 17.27
CA VAL A 41 -8.50 2.50 17.65
C VAL A 41 -9.33 3.64 18.26
N PRO A 42 -8.87 4.28 19.34
CA PRO A 42 -9.55 5.45 19.90
C PRO A 42 -9.68 6.57 18.87
N LYS A 43 -10.86 7.20 18.79
CA LYS A 43 -11.13 8.26 17.82
C LYS A 43 -10.13 9.42 17.99
N GLY A 44 -9.61 9.91 16.87
CA GLY A 44 -8.67 11.04 16.85
C GLY A 44 -7.25 10.70 17.28
N THR A 45 -6.90 9.42 17.33
CA THR A 45 -5.53 8.96 17.60
C THR A 45 -4.97 8.16 16.43
N MET A 46 -3.64 8.10 16.33
CA MET A 46 -2.91 7.26 15.38
C MET A 46 -1.78 6.57 16.16
N PRO A 47 -2.08 5.43 16.80
CA PRO A 47 -1.09 4.67 17.57
C PRO A 47 0.06 4.18 16.68
N GLU A 48 1.28 4.16 17.19
CA GLU A 48 2.46 3.75 16.41
C GLU A 48 2.36 2.31 15.92
N VAL A 49 1.78 1.41 16.72
CA VAL A 49 1.63 0.00 16.34
C VAL A 49 0.83 -0.22 15.06
N VAL A 50 -0.08 0.70 14.69
CA VAL A 50 -0.88 0.56 13.46
C VAL A 50 -0.14 0.99 12.21
N LYS A 51 0.97 1.71 12.37
CA LYS A 51 1.87 2.09 11.26
C LYS A 51 2.86 0.98 10.91
N GLU A 52 3.04 0.01 11.79
CA GLU A 52 3.95 -1.11 11.59
C GLU A 52 3.26 -2.30 10.94
N GLU A 53 3.91 -2.89 9.94
CA GLU A 53 3.41 -4.11 9.31
C GLU A 53 3.64 -5.33 10.21
N THR A 54 2.54 -5.95 10.68
CA THR A 54 2.62 -7.10 11.62
C THR A 54 2.71 -8.45 10.91
N PHE A 55 2.34 -8.58 9.65
CA PHE A 55 2.22 -9.86 8.92
C PHE A 55 1.37 -10.91 9.68
N ALA A 56 0.20 -10.49 10.16
CA ALA A 56 -0.72 -11.33 10.93
C ALA A 56 -2.16 -10.91 10.66
N PRO A 57 -3.16 -11.79 10.92
CA PRO A 57 -4.57 -11.46 10.69
C PRO A 57 -5.10 -10.49 11.76
N ILE A 58 -4.63 -9.25 11.72
CA ILE A 58 -5.10 -8.14 12.56
C ILE A 58 -5.75 -7.09 11.67
N LEU A 59 -6.95 -6.65 12.03
CA LEU A 59 -7.66 -5.54 11.42
C LEU A 59 -7.81 -4.42 12.44
N TYR A 60 -7.26 -3.25 12.16
CA TYR A 60 -7.49 -2.02 12.91
C TYR A 60 -8.68 -1.25 12.34
N ILE A 61 -9.59 -0.81 13.20
CA ILE A 61 -10.78 -0.05 12.80
C ILE A 61 -10.68 1.36 13.40
N PHE A 62 -10.78 2.36 12.52
CA PHE A 62 -10.84 3.77 12.86
C PHE A 62 -12.23 4.34 12.60
N THR A 63 -12.63 5.32 13.40
CA THR A 63 -13.81 6.15 13.13
C THR A 63 -13.33 7.53 12.69
N ILE A 64 -13.72 7.93 11.49
CA ILE A 64 -13.36 9.19 10.86
C ILE A 64 -14.55 10.15 10.80
N ASN A 65 -14.30 11.43 10.64
CA ASN A 65 -15.33 12.45 10.47
C ASN A 65 -15.67 12.68 8.99
N ASP A 66 -14.67 12.65 8.12
CA ASP A 66 -14.82 12.89 6.69
C ASP A 66 -13.73 12.16 5.88
N LEU A 67 -13.79 12.31 4.55
CA LEU A 67 -12.84 11.67 3.64
C LEU A 67 -11.44 12.28 3.71
N ASP A 68 -11.31 13.58 3.99
CA ASP A 68 -10.00 14.23 4.05
C ASP A 68 -9.21 13.74 5.27
N GLU A 69 -9.87 13.57 6.43
CA GLU A 69 -9.28 12.90 7.60
C GLU A 69 -8.88 11.47 7.27
N ALA A 70 -9.77 10.71 6.59
CA ALA A 70 -9.47 9.33 6.19
C ALA A 70 -8.24 9.25 5.28
N LEU A 71 -8.12 10.13 4.29
CA LEU A 71 -6.99 10.15 3.37
C LEU A 71 -5.69 10.57 4.07
N ALA A 72 -5.75 11.54 4.98
CA ALA A 72 -4.60 11.94 5.77
C ALA A 72 -4.05 10.78 6.60
N MET A 73 -4.93 10.08 7.32
CA MET A 73 -4.55 8.89 8.12
C MET A 73 -4.08 7.74 7.26
N HIS A 74 -4.77 7.49 6.13
CA HIS A 74 -4.42 6.44 5.17
C HIS A 74 -3.01 6.61 4.60
N ASN A 75 -2.62 7.84 4.30
CA ASN A 75 -1.32 8.15 3.73
C ASN A 75 -0.20 8.33 4.77
N ASP A 76 -0.53 8.39 6.07
CA ASP A 76 0.42 8.55 7.18
C ASP A 76 1.05 7.21 7.64
N VAL A 77 1.43 6.38 6.67
CA VAL A 77 2.16 5.12 6.87
C VAL A 77 3.24 4.99 5.80
N ASP A 78 4.28 4.22 6.07
CA ASP A 78 5.42 4.05 5.15
C ASP A 78 5.11 3.10 3.98
N GLN A 79 4.06 2.30 4.09
CA GLN A 79 3.65 1.34 3.05
C GLN A 79 2.62 1.98 2.11
N GLY A 80 2.62 1.57 0.84
CA GLY A 80 1.69 2.05 -0.19
C GLY A 80 1.38 1.00 -1.25
N LEU A 81 1.08 -0.24 -0.84
CA LEU A 81 0.83 -1.33 -1.78
C LEU A 81 -0.58 -1.28 -2.36
N SER A 82 -1.58 -1.38 -1.51
CA SER A 82 -2.97 -1.58 -1.95
C SER A 82 -3.97 -0.89 -1.03
N SER A 83 -4.99 -0.30 -1.64
CA SER A 83 -6.03 0.44 -0.95
C SER A 83 -7.39 0.27 -1.63
N ALA A 84 -8.47 0.53 -0.90
CA ALA A 84 -9.82 0.53 -1.45
C ALA A 84 -10.73 1.53 -0.74
N ILE A 85 -11.66 2.11 -1.50
CA ILE A 85 -12.79 2.87 -0.99
C ILE A 85 -14.09 2.19 -1.36
N PHE A 86 -15.04 2.10 -0.42
CA PHE A 86 -16.40 1.65 -0.67
C PHE A 86 -17.35 2.84 -0.54
N THR A 87 -17.92 3.29 -1.66
CA THR A 87 -18.72 4.52 -1.70
C THR A 87 -19.71 4.53 -2.85
N ASN A 88 -20.85 5.18 -2.65
CA ASN A 88 -21.83 5.51 -3.69
C ASN A 88 -21.63 6.93 -4.24
N SER A 89 -20.68 7.71 -3.70
CA SER A 89 -20.38 9.06 -4.13
C SER A 89 -19.30 9.08 -5.22
N MET A 90 -19.67 9.46 -6.44
CA MET A 90 -18.72 9.68 -7.53
C MET A 90 -17.63 10.72 -7.17
N ARG A 91 -18.00 11.73 -6.37
CA ARG A 91 -17.06 12.75 -5.91
C ARG A 91 -16.01 12.15 -4.97
N ASN A 92 -16.42 11.31 -4.02
CA ASN A 92 -15.51 10.65 -3.09
C ASN A 92 -14.60 9.65 -3.82
N ALA A 93 -15.16 8.87 -4.76
CA ALA A 93 -14.38 7.98 -5.60
C ALA A 93 -13.33 8.75 -6.42
N GLY A 94 -13.73 9.85 -7.07
CA GLY A 94 -12.81 10.71 -7.83
C GLY A 94 -11.73 11.36 -6.95
N ARG A 95 -12.07 11.80 -5.73
CA ARG A 95 -11.09 12.34 -4.77
C ARG A 95 -10.09 11.27 -4.33
N PHE A 96 -10.57 10.06 -4.02
CA PHE A 96 -9.71 8.94 -3.62
C PHE A 96 -8.71 8.52 -4.72
N LEU A 97 -9.13 8.55 -5.99
CA LEU A 97 -8.30 8.18 -7.14
C LEU A 97 -7.45 9.34 -7.70
N SER A 98 -7.59 10.56 -7.16
CA SER A 98 -6.83 11.72 -7.63
C SER A 98 -5.37 11.66 -7.14
N PRO A 99 -4.45 12.47 -7.72
CA PRO A 99 -3.08 12.58 -7.24
C PRO A 99 -2.94 13.01 -5.78
N GLU A 100 -3.98 13.65 -5.23
CA GLU A 100 -4.07 14.05 -3.81
C GLU A 100 -4.84 13.02 -2.96
N GLY A 101 -5.22 11.90 -3.55
CA GLY A 101 -5.99 10.83 -2.91
C GLY A 101 -5.10 9.75 -2.29
N SER A 102 -5.37 8.49 -2.61
CA SER A 102 -4.62 7.35 -2.08
C SER A 102 -3.21 7.26 -2.69
N ASP A 103 -2.20 7.27 -1.84
CA ASP A 103 -0.78 7.08 -2.21
C ASP A 103 -0.42 5.58 -2.17
N CYS A 104 -1.13 4.81 -2.99
CA CYS A 104 -0.91 3.38 -3.15
C CYS A 104 -0.78 3.01 -4.63
N GLY A 105 0.00 1.98 -4.91
CA GLY A 105 0.15 1.45 -6.27
C GLY A 105 -1.13 0.82 -6.82
N ILE A 106 -2.01 0.34 -5.93
CA ILE A 106 -3.35 -0.18 -6.26
C ILE A 106 -4.37 0.63 -5.45
N ALA A 107 -5.29 1.31 -6.14
CA ALA A 107 -6.38 2.06 -5.55
C ALA A 107 -7.71 1.59 -6.16
N ASN A 108 -8.51 0.89 -5.39
CA ASN A 108 -9.74 0.26 -5.85
C ASN A 108 -11.00 1.02 -5.37
N VAL A 109 -12.06 0.97 -6.14
CA VAL A 109 -13.37 1.51 -5.75
C VAL A 109 -14.38 0.38 -5.76
N ASN A 110 -15.04 0.16 -4.62
CA ASN A 110 -16.08 -0.87 -4.40
C ASN A 110 -15.62 -2.31 -4.69
N ILE A 111 -14.32 -2.56 -4.57
CA ILE A 111 -13.72 -3.88 -4.62
C ILE A 111 -12.60 -3.94 -3.56
N GLY A 112 -12.35 -5.12 -2.99
CA GLY A 112 -11.34 -5.32 -1.96
C GLY A 112 -9.91 -5.14 -2.44
N THR A 113 -8.97 -5.10 -1.50
CA THR A 113 -7.53 -4.94 -1.76
C THR A 113 -6.82 -6.24 -2.08
N SER A 114 -7.46 -7.40 -1.89
CA SER A 114 -6.88 -8.72 -2.13
C SER A 114 -7.05 -9.14 -3.59
N GLY A 115 -5.98 -9.69 -4.15
CA GLY A 115 -5.97 -10.20 -5.52
C GLY A 115 -5.62 -9.11 -6.55
N ALA A 116 -4.54 -9.32 -7.27
CA ALA A 116 -4.17 -8.51 -8.41
C ALA A 116 -4.68 -9.17 -9.69
N GLU A 117 -5.33 -8.38 -10.55
CA GLU A 117 -5.69 -8.81 -11.90
C GLU A 117 -4.42 -8.90 -12.76
N ILE A 118 -4.19 -10.01 -13.46
CA ILE A 118 -2.97 -10.20 -14.26
C ILE A 118 -2.76 -9.12 -15.32
N GLY A 119 -3.85 -8.53 -15.83
CA GLY A 119 -3.80 -7.41 -16.77
C GLY A 119 -3.49 -6.06 -16.13
N GLY A 120 -3.59 -5.94 -14.80
CA GLY A 120 -3.28 -4.76 -14.04
C GLY A 120 -1.84 -4.75 -13.54
N ALA A 121 -1.22 -3.57 -13.51
CA ALA A 121 0.12 -3.41 -12.95
C ALA A 121 0.09 -3.61 -11.42
N PHE A 122 0.83 -4.58 -10.92
CA PHE A 122 0.95 -4.85 -9.48
C PHE A 122 2.24 -4.27 -8.93
N GLY A 123 2.15 -3.53 -7.86
CA GLY A 123 3.27 -2.95 -7.14
C GLY A 123 2.82 -1.78 -6.28
N GLY A 124 3.73 -1.26 -5.45
CA GLY A 124 3.44 -0.24 -4.46
C GLY A 124 4.15 1.07 -4.67
N GLU A 125 3.82 2.00 -3.82
CA GLU A 125 4.50 3.28 -3.64
C GLU A 125 5.22 3.30 -2.29
N LYS A 126 5.94 4.36 -1.99
CA LYS A 126 6.70 4.55 -0.74
C LYS A 126 7.63 3.34 -0.46
N ASP A 127 7.68 2.83 0.75
CA ASP A 127 8.56 1.71 1.13
C ASP A 127 8.21 0.37 0.46
N THR A 128 7.00 0.25 -0.11
CA THR A 128 6.64 -0.91 -0.93
C THR A 128 7.21 -0.86 -2.36
N GLY A 129 7.97 0.18 -2.68
CA GLY A 129 8.72 0.35 -3.92
C GLY A 129 7.88 0.91 -5.07
N GLY A 130 8.56 1.50 -6.07
CA GLY A 130 7.94 2.13 -7.24
C GLY A 130 7.88 1.24 -8.50
N GLY A 131 8.26 -0.03 -8.40
CA GLY A 131 8.19 -0.98 -9.51
C GLY A 131 6.79 -1.52 -9.75
N ARG A 132 6.56 -2.08 -10.92
CA ARG A 132 5.30 -2.77 -11.25
C ARG A 132 5.58 -4.11 -11.90
N GLU A 133 4.86 -5.14 -11.46
CA GLU A 133 4.78 -6.46 -12.08
C GLU A 133 3.44 -6.60 -12.80
N SER A 134 3.37 -7.53 -13.75
CA SER A 134 2.20 -7.74 -14.60
C SER A 134 1.72 -6.46 -15.33
N GLY A 135 0.62 -6.55 -16.04
CA GLY A 135 0.16 -5.44 -16.89
C GLY A 135 0.90 -5.38 -18.24
N SER A 136 0.42 -4.51 -19.10
CA SER A 136 0.79 -4.49 -20.55
C SER A 136 2.25 -4.18 -20.84
N ASP A 137 2.95 -3.49 -19.96
CA ASP A 137 4.33 -3.05 -20.16
C ASP A 137 5.35 -3.56 -19.12
N ALA A 138 4.93 -4.46 -18.23
CA ALA A 138 5.77 -5.06 -17.20
C ALA A 138 7.04 -5.72 -17.78
N TRP A 139 6.96 -6.28 -18.98
CA TRP A 139 8.10 -6.89 -19.68
C TRP A 139 9.26 -5.92 -19.88
N LYS A 140 9.03 -4.61 -19.95
CA LYS A 140 10.08 -3.59 -20.10
C LYS A 140 11.03 -3.55 -18.89
N ALA A 141 10.56 -3.93 -17.70
CA ALA A 141 11.38 -3.98 -16.48
C ALA A 141 12.46 -5.07 -16.55
N TYR A 142 12.25 -6.10 -17.38
CA TYR A 142 13.21 -7.19 -17.59
C TYR A 142 14.19 -6.91 -18.74
N MET A 143 14.06 -5.75 -19.40
CA MET A 143 14.88 -5.37 -20.56
C MET A 143 15.90 -4.31 -20.18
N ARG A 144 17.12 -4.46 -20.68
CA ARG A 144 18.13 -3.41 -20.58
C ARG A 144 17.81 -2.31 -21.59
N ARG A 145 17.61 -1.09 -21.11
CA ARG A 145 17.46 0.09 -21.97
C ARG A 145 18.83 0.62 -22.37
N GLN A 146 19.01 0.81 -23.68
CA GLN A 146 20.24 1.36 -24.24
C GLN A 146 19.89 2.30 -25.39
N THR A 147 20.46 3.49 -25.39
CA THR A 147 20.42 4.39 -26.54
C THR A 147 21.61 4.05 -27.45
N CYS A 148 21.33 3.77 -28.72
CA CYS A 148 22.35 3.55 -29.74
C CYS A 148 22.17 4.61 -30.81
N THR A 149 23.21 5.39 -31.05
CA THR A 149 23.26 6.37 -32.13
C THR A 149 24.41 6.00 -33.03
N THR A 150 24.14 5.87 -34.34
CA THR A 150 25.17 5.56 -35.34
C THR A 150 25.28 6.73 -36.30
N ASN A 151 26.45 7.27 -36.43
CA ASN A 151 26.78 8.23 -37.49
C ASN A 151 27.35 7.48 -38.71
N TRP A 152 26.74 7.66 -39.86
CA TRP A 152 27.15 7.06 -41.14
C TRP A 152 27.90 8.04 -42.07
N SER A 153 28.14 9.27 -41.62
CA SER A 153 28.96 10.25 -42.34
C SER A 153 30.38 10.26 -41.84
N ASP A 154 31.30 10.78 -42.68
CA ASP A 154 32.68 11.04 -42.32
C ASP A 154 32.85 12.31 -41.43
N GLU A 155 31.77 13.05 -41.23
CA GLU A 155 31.75 14.24 -40.40
C GLU A 155 31.45 13.89 -38.93
N MET A 156 31.91 14.69 -38.00
CA MET A 156 31.59 14.57 -36.57
C MET A 156 30.48 15.56 -36.22
N PRO A 157 29.20 15.20 -36.36
CA PRO A 157 28.12 16.08 -35.98
C PRO A 157 28.09 16.23 -34.47
N LEU A 158 28.17 17.48 -34.01
CA LEU A 158 28.02 17.79 -32.61
C LEU A 158 26.54 17.98 -32.28
N ALA A 159 26.12 17.43 -31.16
CA ALA A 159 24.75 17.58 -30.71
C ALA A 159 24.46 19.04 -30.36
N GLN A 160 23.24 19.49 -30.69
CA GLN A 160 22.69 20.77 -30.23
C GLN A 160 23.42 22.05 -30.70
N GLY A 161 24.01 22.03 -31.90
CA GLY A 161 24.61 23.23 -32.49
C GLY A 161 25.86 23.73 -31.76
N ILE A 162 26.58 22.84 -31.08
CA ILE A 162 27.89 23.13 -30.51
C ILE A 162 28.91 23.26 -31.66
N GLU A 163 29.57 24.42 -31.77
CA GLU A 163 30.69 24.66 -32.67
C GLU A 163 31.95 24.85 -31.83
N PHE A 164 33.00 24.11 -32.17
CA PHE A 164 34.34 24.39 -31.65
C PHE A 164 35.00 25.40 -32.60
N GLY A 165 35.33 26.57 -32.05
CA GLY A 165 36.05 27.62 -32.77
C GLY A 165 37.53 27.29 -32.99
#